data_77dc55b392f559629e99fb2dc9c708cc
#
_entry.id   77dc55b392f559629e99fb2dc9c708cc
#
_cell.length_a   1.000
_cell.length_b   1.000
_cell.length_c   1.000
_cell.angle_alpha   90.00
_cell.angle_beta   90.00
_cell.angle_gamma   90.00
#
_symmetry.space_group_name_H-M   'P 1'
#
loop_
_entity.id
_entity.type
_entity.pdbx_description
1 polymer ?
#
loop_
_entity_poly.entity_id
_entity_poly.type
_entity_poly.pdbx_seq_one_letter_code
_entity_poly.pdbx_strand_id
1 'polypeptide(L)'
;MVSGVVVVLVMATAIASVSATAAGGVSDCAGSASDAKPIMEPSLAGFEKMRVPNGVRVNVPLTPTNTTVAFPSHFPLAVVDTSGGPYKTGVALGQLLADDAKAFVPNFIPDVAAEIEAALKDSRYEKYAKLLPSWFIDAFLVDGIHAALRVTVWMTKKYTPQRYLDEMQGFADGAGVEMNDLLLLNAFPELIKAACTIVIASGEATATGGVSQLRALDFGLDLVVWKYPVVVAYTGSNAEDHGTVDFVSVTFPGFLGSITGMNRNIGICEKAWFMDPAKNDSRFGQPFPFTIREVVEFFSTVEDGVQHVKDSRRTCSTFMGIGGRSTSSNNGLGGEILLTDHVNVTEYTDTNYHDVFPENQTKGTPEHLVRPGLVYVDKTLQPSHDNCTNALMDESYGQLDAAVLIQNVLPQARTGDLHAAVYEFAADGSTSTIFVGFPGTDDADGSGKPIPAYQRSFVRMDLDAIFGLLSNK
;
A
#
# COMPACT_ATOMS: atom_id res chain seq x y z
N MET A 1 -29.32 -1.77 8.47
CA MET A 1 -28.46 -1.30 7.36
C MET A 1 -27.94 0.14 7.57
N VAL A 2 -28.68 1.06 8.13
CA VAL A 2 -28.24 2.45 8.40
C VAL A 2 -27.17 2.55 9.50
N SER A 3 -27.18 1.64 10.48
CA SER A 3 -26.24 1.66 11.61
C SER A 3 -24.78 1.28 11.25
N GLY A 4 -24.56 0.43 10.23
CA GLY A 4 -23.21 0.04 9.80
C GLY A 4 -22.46 1.16 9.06
N VAL A 5 -23.20 2.05 8.39
CA VAL A 5 -22.63 3.19 7.65
C VAL A 5 -22.08 4.26 8.59
N VAL A 6 -22.75 4.50 9.71
CA VAL A 6 -22.33 5.51 10.71
C VAL A 6 -21.03 5.09 11.41
N VAL A 7 -20.83 3.79 11.66
CA VAL A 7 -19.62 3.29 12.32
C VAL A 7 -18.41 3.30 11.38
N VAL A 8 -18.61 2.95 10.10
CA VAL A 8 -17.54 3.07 9.08
C VAL A 8 -17.12 4.55 8.91
N LEU A 9 -18.06 5.47 9.00
CA LEU A 9 -17.77 6.91 8.91
C LEU A 9 -17.03 7.43 10.16
N VAL A 10 -17.38 6.96 11.35
CA VAL A 10 -16.68 7.30 12.61
C VAL A 10 -15.29 6.69 12.65
N MET A 11 -15.11 5.46 12.15
CA MET A 11 -13.80 4.82 12.01
C MET A 11 -12.89 5.54 11.01
N ALA A 12 -13.42 5.93 9.85
CA ALA A 12 -12.67 6.66 8.84
C ALA A 12 -12.23 8.05 9.33
N THR A 13 -13.07 8.74 10.10
CA THR A 13 -12.71 10.04 10.70
C THR A 13 -11.75 9.90 11.89
N ALA A 14 -11.81 8.83 12.66
CA ALA A 14 -10.88 8.60 13.78
C ALA A 14 -9.45 8.33 13.27
N ILE A 15 -9.30 7.50 12.26
CA ILE A 15 -8.00 7.18 11.66
C ILE A 15 -7.46 8.36 10.82
N ALA A 16 -8.32 9.07 10.08
CA ALA A 16 -7.93 10.22 9.28
C ALA A 16 -7.57 11.49 10.11
N SER A 17 -8.09 11.64 11.32
CA SER A 17 -7.88 12.85 12.12
C SER A 17 -6.56 12.87 12.89
N VAL A 18 -5.83 11.77 12.99
CA VAL A 18 -4.44 11.76 13.48
C VAL A 18 -3.50 12.51 12.50
N SER A 19 -3.90 12.62 11.23
CA SER A 19 -3.13 13.31 10.19
C SER A 19 -3.60 14.74 9.87
N ALA A 20 -4.70 15.20 10.42
CA ALA A 20 -5.30 16.52 10.09
C ALA A 20 -5.01 17.57 11.16
N THR A 21 -3.77 18.00 11.30
CA THR A 21 -3.43 19.24 11.99
C THR A 21 -2.70 20.16 11.04
N ALA A 22 -3.37 21.14 10.61
CA ALA A 22 -3.01 22.57 10.53
C ALA A 22 -3.57 23.23 9.27
N ALA A 23 -4.41 24.19 9.51
CA ALA A 23 -4.70 25.25 8.56
C ALA A 23 -3.62 26.33 8.69
N GLY A 24 -3.12 26.85 7.60
CA GLY A 24 -2.49 28.17 7.54
C GLY A 24 -1.24 28.31 6.66
N GLY A 25 -1.31 29.08 5.57
CA GLY A 25 -0.21 29.90 5.02
C GLY A 25 0.70 29.26 3.93
N VAL A 26 0.99 29.99 2.92
CA VAL A 26 1.83 29.65 1.74
C VAL A 26 3.23 29.21 2.16
N SER A 27 3.62 27.99 1.88
CA SER A 27 4.81 27.19 2.22
C SER A 27 4.58 26.11 3.29
N ASP A 28 3.39 25.57 3.42
CA ASP A 28 2.94 24.83 4.60
C ASP A 28 3.25 23.34 4.56
N CYS A 29 4.48 22.99 4.22
CA CYS A 29 4.99 21.66 4.49
C CYS A 29 5.17 21.49 6.01
N ALA A 30 4.47 20.52 6.58
CA ALA A 30 4.51 20.26 8.02
C ALA A 30 5.84 19.62 8.46
N GLY A 31 6.59 19.05 7.52
CA GLY A 31 7.88 18.39 7.74
C GLY A 31 9.06 19.15 7.13
N SER A 32 10.22 18.50 7.14
CA SER A 32 11.47 19.06 6.61
C SER A 32 12.25 17.97 5.84
N ALA A 33 12.93 18.36 4.77
CA ALA A 33 13.86 17.50 4.06
C ALA A 33 15.02 17.01 4.97
N SER A 34 15.34 17.74 6.04
CA SER A 34 16.35 17.32 7.03
C SER A 34 15.92 16.08 7.84
N ASP A 35 14.65 15.71 7.82
CA ASP A 35 14.13 14.52 8.50
C ASP A 35 14.48 13.24 7.71
N ALA A 36 14.83 13.35 6.43
CA ALA A 36 15.20 12.22 5.59
C ALA A 36 16.48 11.53 6.06
N LYS A 37 16.53 10.22 5.86
CA LYS A 37 17.73 9.40 6.12
C LYS A 37 18.33 8.88 4.81
N PRO A 38 19.61 8.46 4.82
CA PRO A 38 20.25 7.91 3.63
C PRO A 38 19.51 6.69 3.06
N ILE A 39 19.54 6.55 1.74
CA ILE A 39 19.10 5.33 1.05
C ILE A 39 20.20 4.29 1.20
N MET A 40 19.82 3.07 1.58
CA MET A 40 20.72 1.93 1.72
C MET A 40 20.67 1.02 0.49
N GLU A 41 21.81 0.49 0.09
CA GLU A 41 21.93 -0.43 -1.05
C GLU A 41 22.61 -1.74 -0.60
N PRO A 42 21.91 -2.61 0.14
CA PRO A 42 22.50 -3.84 0.65
C PRO A 42 22.70 -4.87 -0.46
N SER A 43 23.78 -5.62 -0.39
CA SER A 43 23.99 -6.78 -1.26
C SER A 43 23.17 -7.97 -0.75
N LEU A 44 22.06 -8.29 -1.43
CA LEU A 44 21.16 -9.37 -1.04
C LEU A 44 21.85 -10.76 -1.06
N ALA A 45 22.89 -10.92 -1.87
CA ALA A 45 23.63 -12.19 -2.00
C ALA A 45 24.40 -12.56 -0.70
N GLY A 46 24.78 -11.57 0.10
CA GLY A 46 25.57 -11.75 1.33
C GLY A 46 24.76 -12.12 2.57
N PHE A 47 23.43 -12.10 2.51
CA PHE A 47 22.61 -12.41 3.68
C PHE A 47 22.42 -13.90 3.89
N GLU A 48 22.27 -14.28 5.17
CA GLU A 48 21.87 -15.63 5.55
C GLU A 48 20.49 -15.95 4.99
N LYS A 49 20.34 -17.15 4.43
CA LYS A 49 19.14 -17.61 3.73
C LYS A 49 18.44 -18.71 4.51
N MET A 50 17.21 -18.47 4.93
CA MET A 50 16.29 -19.53 5.31
C MET A 50 15.67 -20.13 4.04
N ARG A 51 15.71 -21.45 3.88
CA ARG A 51 15.17 -22.14 2.71
C ARG A 51 14.09 -23.14 3.11
N VAL A 52 13.05 -23.20 2.30
CA VAL A 52 12.01 -24.22 2.32
C VAL A 52 11.83 -24.77 0.91
N PRO A 53 11.11 -25.89 0.69
CA PRO A 53 10.70 -26.27 -0.64
C PRO A 53 9.95 -25.11 -1.33
N ASN A 54 10.40 -24.74 -2.52
CA ASN A 54 9.83 -23.64 -3.34
C ASN A 54 9.96 -22.22 -2.73
N GLY A 55 10.88 -21.98 -1.80
CA GLY A 55 11.02 -20.64 -1.25
C GLY A 55 12.33 -20.36 -0.53
N VAL A 56 12.67 -19.07 -0.47
CA VAL A 56 13.83 -18.54 0.27
C VAL A 56 13.42 -17.24 0.96
N ARG A 57 13.91 -17.05 2.19
CA ARG A 57 13.80 -15.80 2.94
C ARG A 57 15.19 -15.28 3.29
N VAL A 58 15.35 -13.98 3.15
CA VAL A 58 16.48 -13.23 3.71
C VAL A 58 15.95 -12.11 4.60
N ASN A 59 16.67 -11.76 5.65
CA ASN A 59 16.34 -10.64 6.50
C ASN A 59 17.15 -9.42 6.07
N VAL A 60 16.46 -8.41 5.52
CA VAL A 60 17.08 -7.20 4.97
C VAL A 60 17.15 -6.14 6.07
N PRO A 61 18.33 -5.56 6.36
CA PRO A 61 18.48 -4.58 7.43
C PRO A 61 17.76 -3.28 7.09
N LEU A 62 17.15 -2.66 8.11
CA LEU A 62 16.47 -1.37 8.04
C LEU A 62 17.31 -0.21 8.58
N THR A 63 18.49 -0.50 9.10
CA THR A 63 19.41 0.50 9.67
C THR A 63 20.83 0.24 9.19
N PRO A 64 21.65 1.29 8.99
CA PRO A 64 23.09 1.13 8.77
C PRO A 64 23.74 0.33 9.91
N THR A 65 24.73 -0.49 9.57
CA THR A 65 25.39 -1.46 10.47
C THR A 65 26.04 -0.90 11.74
N ASN A 66 26.06 0.42 11.92
CA ASN A 66 26.71 1.11 13.05
C ASN A 66 25.75 1.92 13.94
N THR A 67 24.43 1.74 13.82
CA THR A 67 23.46 2.44 14.67
C THR A 67 22.87 1.53 15.72
N THR A 68 22.56 2.08 16.89
CA THR A 68 21.85 1.43 17.99
C THR A 68 20.55 0.75 17.53
N VAL A 69 20.24 -0.35 18.16
CA VAL A 69 19.19 -1.33 17.78
C VAL A 69 17.84 -0.68 17.59
N ALA A 70 17.48 -0.41 16.33
CA ALA A 70 16.10 -0.06 15.96
C ALA A 70 15.24 -1.32 15.91
N PHE A 71 13.97 -1.23 16.29
CA PHE A 71 12.99 -2.32 16.12
C PHE A 71 11.89 -1.88 15.12
N PRO A 72 11.54 -2.69 14.13
CA PRO A 72 12.27 -3.85 13.65
C PRO A 72 13.63 -3.44 13.05
N SER A 73 14.66 -4.23 13.34
CA SER A 73 16.02 -3.98 12.80
C SER A 73 16.17 -4.43 11.34
N HIS A 74 15.26 -5.27 10.87
CA HIS A 74 15.21 -5.82 9.52
C HIS A 74 13.78 -6.15 9.13
N PHE A 75 13.54 -6.33 7.85
CA PHE A 75 12.31 -6.90 7.33
C PHE A 75 12.58 -8.20 6.55
N PRO A 76 11.66 -9.18 6.56
CA PRO A 76 11.76 -10.34 5.72
C PRO A 76 11.52 -9.99 4.24
N LEU A 77 12.44 -10.42 3.38
CA LEU A 77 12.24 -10.54 1.94
C LEU A 77 12.05 -12.04 1.65
N ALA A 78 10.83 -12.44 1.35
CA ALA A 78 10.48 -13.81 0.99
C ALA A 78 10.33 -13.93 -0.53
N VAL A 79 11.03 -14.87 -1.14
CA VAL A 79 10.92 -15.17 -2.59
C VAL A 79 10.35 -16.57 -2.73
N VAL A 80 9.26 -16.73 -3.45
CA VAL A 80 8.56 -18.00 -3.63
C VAL A 80 8.39 -18.38 -5.11
N ASP A 81 8.54 -19.68 -5.39
CA ASP A 81 8.31 -20.25 -6.71
C ASP A 81 6.83 -20.57 -6.91
N THR A 82 6.22 -19.94 -7.90
CA THR A 82 4.81 -20.12 -8.24
C THR A 82 4.56 -21.29 -9.18
N SER A 83 5.59 -21.90 -9.76
CA SER A 83 5.47 -22.97 -10.76
C SER A 83 4.76 -24.22 -10.23
N GLY A 84 4.76 -24.41 -8.91
CA GLY A 84 4.08 -25.52 -8.24
C GLY A 84 2.58 -25.34 -8.04
N GLY A 85 2.02 -24.19 -8.42
CA GLY A 85 0.62 -23.80 -8.25
C GLY A 85 0.33 -23.11 -6.91
N PRO A 86 -0.84 -22.44 -6.79
CA PRO A 86 -1.17 -21.51 -5.70
C PRO A 86 -1.03 -22.11 -4.31
N TYR A 87 -1.57 -23.32 -4.08
CA TYR A 87 -1.48 -23.96 -2.76
C TYR A 87 -0.03 -24.17 -2.30
N LYS A 88 0.86 -24.68 -3.20
CA LYS A 88 2.27 -24.91 -2.83
C LYS A 88 3.03 -23.57 -2.62
N THR A 89 2.69 -22.55 -3.40
CA THR A 89 3.20 -21.19 -3.20
C THR A 89 2.82 -20.70 -1.81
N GLY A 90 1.56 -20.83 -1.43
CA GLY A 90 1.07 -20.51 -0.11
C GLY A 90 1.79 -21.29 1.01
N VAL A 91 1.98 -22.60 0.85
CA VAL A 91 2.70 -23.42 1.84
C VAL A 91 4.13 -22.91 2.03
N ALA A 92 4.86 -22.66 0.94
CA ALA A 92 6.22 -22.14 1.02
C ALA A 92 6.28 -20.78 1.73
N LEU A 93 5.38 -19.85 1.35
CA LEU A 93 5.32 -18.52 1.96
C LEU A 93 4.93 -18.60 3.44
N GLY A 94 3.95 -19.44 3.79
CA GLY A 94 3.55 -19.67 5.18
C GLY A 94 4.68 -20.22 6.04
N GLN A 95 5.47 -21.18 5.53
CA GLN A 95 6.63 -21.71 6.22
C GLN A 95 7.74 -20.66 6.42
N LEU A 96 7.99 -19.82 5.41
CA LEU A 96 8.99 -18.74 5.49
C LEU A 96 8.62 -17.66 6.49
N LEU A 97 7.34 -17.40 6.71
CA LEU A 97 6.81 -16.33 7.55
C LEU A 97 6.09 -16.86 8.80
N ALA A 98 6.29 -18.13 9.19
CA ALA A 98 5.51 -18.80 10.21
C ALA A 98 5.49 -18.07 11.57
N ASP A 99 6.64 -17.61 12.04
CA ASP A 99 6.75 -16.93 13.33
C ASP A 99 6.06 -15.56 13.30
N ASP A 100 6.29 -14.79 12.23
CA ASP A 100 5.66 -13.49 12.03
C ASP A 100 4.14 -13.64 11.87
N ALA A 101 3.69 -14.65 11.10
CA ALA A 101 2.27 -14.91 10.88
C ALA A 101 1.53 -15.34 12.15
N LYS A 102 2.12 -16.21 12.98
CA LYS A 102 1.55 -16.63 14.27
C LYS A 102 1.42 -15.48 15.26
N ALA A 103 2.38 -14.54 15.22
CA ALA A 103 2.34 -13.38 16.08
C ALA A 103 1.33 -12.33 15.59
N PHE A 104 1.17 -12.17 14.27
CA PHE A 104 0.39 -11.09 13.66
C PHE A 104 -1.05 -11.48 13.35
N VAL A 105 -1.28 -12.58 12.59
CA VAL A 105 -2.59 -12.90 11.99
C VAL A 105 -3.71 -13.04 13.01
N PRO A 106 -3.58 -13.82 14.12
CA PRO A 106 -4.66 -13.98 15.08
C PRO A 106 -4.93 -12.73 15.91
N ASN A 107 -3.95 -11.84 16.03
CA ASN A 107 -4.03 -10.63 16.86
C ASN A 107 -4.46 -9.40 16.08
N PHE A 108 -4.39 -9.40 14.75
CA PHE A 108 -4.62 -8.20 13.93
C PHE A 108 -6.01 -7.58 14.15
N ILE A 109 -7.09 -8.36 14.03
CA ILE A 109 -8.45 -7.84 14.22
C ILE A 109 -8.72 -7.41 15.66
N PRO A 110 -8.32 -8.18 16.71
CA PRO A 110 -8.38 -7.71 18.08
C PRO A 110 -7.63 -6.39 18.33
N ASP A 111 -6.43 -6.23 17.78
CA ASP A 111 -5.63 -5.00 17.94
C ASP A 111 -6.31 -3.80 17.26
N VAL A 112 -6.85 -3.98 16.06
CA VAL A 112 -7.65 -2.95 15.38
C VAL A 112 -8.88 -2.56 16.21
N ALA A 113 -9.59 -3.53 16.77
CA ALA A 113 -10.75 -3.28 17.60
C ALA A 113 -10.40 -2.49 18.88
N ALA A 114 -9.29 -2.86 19.55
CA ALA A 114 -8.80 -2.17 20.73
C ALA A 114 -8.42 -0.71 20.45
N GLU A 115 -7.78 -0.45 19.30
CA GLU A 115 -7.37 0.89 18.91
C GLU A 115 -8.57 1.79 18.59
N ILE A 116 -9.57 1.25 17.90
CA ILE A 116 -10.82 1.97 17.65
C ILE A 116 -11.54 2.31 18.96
N GLU A 117 -11.58 1.36 19.91
CA GLU A 117 -12.14 1.60 21.24
C GLU A 117 -11.38 2.72 21.98
N ALA A 118 -10.05 2.72 21.93
CA ALA A 118 -9.22 3.75 22.51
C ALA A 118 -9.49 5.12 21.89
N ALA A 119 -9.59 5.19 20.55
CA ALA A 119 -9.91 6.41 19.82
C ALA A 119 -11.30 6.96 20.18
N LEU A 120 -12.30 6.10 20.38
CA LEU A 120 -13.65 6.52 20.80
C LEU A 120 -13.71 7.08 22.23
N LYS A 121 -12.74 6.72 23.09
CA LYS A 121 -12.60 7.27 24.45
C LYS A 121 -11.84 8.59 24.48
N ASP A 122 -11.19 8.98 23.38
CA ASP A 122 -10.51 10.28 23.29
C ASP A 122 -11.54 11.43 23.31
N SER A 123 -11.24 12.46 24.11
CA SER A 123 -12.12 13.60 24.32
C SER A 123 -12.53 14.34 23.03
N ARG A 124 -11.72 14.22 21.99
CA ARG A 124 -12.01 14.79 20.65
C ARG A 124 -13.22 14.13 20.00
N TYR A 125 -13.48 12.85 20.32
CA TYR A 125 -14.58 12.06 19.77
C TYR A 125 -15.70 11.79 20.78
N GLU A 126 -15.54 12.25 22.03
CA GLU A 126 -16.50 12.03 23.14
C GLU A 126 -17.94 12.45 22.78
N LYS A 127 -18.09 13.50 21.99
CA LYS A 127 -19.42 13.96 21.53
C LYS A 127 -20.14 12.93 20.65
N TYR A 128 -19.38 12.16 19.85
CA TYR A 128 -19.94 11.12 18.97
C TYR A 128 -20.12 9.81 19.71
N ALA A 129 -19.20 9.46 20.62
CA ALA A 129 -19.31 8.29 21.49
C ALA A 129 -20.53 8.38 22.41
N LYS A 130 -20.86 9.57 22.96
CA LYS A 130 -22.06 9.79 23.79
C LYS A 130 -23.38 9.60 23.09
N LEU A 131 -23.41 9.55 21.77
CA LEU A 131 -24.62 9.25 21.00
C LEU A 131 -24.94 7.74 20.97
N LEU A 132 -23.99 6.90 21.38
CA LEU A 132 -24.13 5.44 21.38
C LEU A 132 -24.15 4.91 22.81
N PRO A 133 -25.05 3.96 23.15
CA PRO A 133 -25.02 3.28 24.45
C PRO A 133 -23.68 2.52 24.62
N SER A 134 -23.10 2.51 25.83
CA SER A 134 -21.83 1.84 26.12
C SER A 134 -21.84 0.35 25.74
N TRP A 135 -22.94 -0.36 26.02
CA TRP A 135 -23.11 -1.76 25.65
C TRP A 135 -23.10 -1.99 24.13
N PHE A 136 -23.52 -0.99 23.36
CA PHE A 136 -23.49 -1.03 21.90
C PHE A 136 -22.06 -0.83 21.39
N ILE A 137 -21.30 0.07 22.03
CA ILE A 137 -19.89 0.28 21.71
C ILE A 137 -19.10 -0.99 21.95
N ASP A 138 -19.23 -1.60 23.15
CA ASP A 138 -18.51 -2.81 23.53
C ASP A 138 -18.86 -4.02 22.63
N ALA A 139 -20.16 -4.28 22.42
CA ALA A 139 -20.59 -5.38 21.55
C ALA A 139 -20.33 -5.14 20.08
N PHE A 140 -20.34 -3.87 19.64
CA PHE A 140 -20.17 -3.53 18.24
C PHE A 140 -18.70 -3.45 17.81
N LEU A 141 -17.78 -3.04 18.69
CA LEU A 141 -16.38 -2.88 18.29
C LEU A 141 -15.71 -4.23 18.04
N VAL A 142 -15.82 -5.18 18.92
CA VAL A 142 -15.20 -6.50 18.71
C VAL A 142 -16.06 -7.39 17.82
N ASP A 143 -17.30 -7.63 18.21
CA ASP A 143 -18.19 -8.53 17.47
C ASP A 143 -18.68 -7.91 16.16
N GLY A 144 -18.82 -6.59 16.11
CA GLY A 144 -19.28 -5.87 14.92
C GLY A 144 -18.26 -5.83 13.79
N ILE A 145 -16.97 -5.63 14.08
CA ILE A 145 -15.90 -5.68 13.07
C ILE A 145 -15.78 -7.10 12.53
N HIS A 146 -15.72 -8.09 13.40
CA HIS A 146 -15.70 -9.49 12.99
C HIS A 146 -16.95 -9.87 12.17
N ALA A 147 -18.14 -9.43 12.59
CA ALA A 147 -19.37 -9.69 11.87
C ALA A 147 -19.37 -8.99 10.50
N ALA A 148 -18.94 -7.72 10.43
CA ALA A 148 -18.86 -6.97 9.18
C ALA A 148 -17.85 -7.59 8.21
N LEU A 149 -16.68 -8.01 8.68
CA LEU A 149 -15.67 -8.71 7.89
C LEU A 149 -16.18 -10.08 7.40
N ARG A 150 -16.84 -10.88 8.26
CA ARG A 150 -17.46 -12.16 7.87
C ARG A 150 -18.51 -11.97 6.79
N VAL A 151 -19.35 -10.95 6.92
CA VAL A 151 -20.34 -10.61 5.88
C VAL A 151 -19.64 -10.19 4.59
N THR A 152 -18.60 -9.37 4.67
CA THR A 152 -17.79 -8.98 3.51
C THR A 152 -17.18 -10.20 2.83
N VAL A 153 -16.53 -11.09 3.57
CA VAL A 153 -15.98 -12.36 3.06
C VAL A 153 -17.08 -13.20 2.40
N TRP A 154 -18.23 -13.37 3.05
CA TRP A 154 -19.34 -14.14 2.49
C TRP A 154 -19.85 -13.56 1.16
N MET A 155 -19.94 -12.24 1.05
CA MET A 155 -20.42 -11.56 -0.15
C MET A 155 -19.39 -11.58 -1.29
N THR A 156 -18.11 -11.41 -0.97
CA THR A 156 -17.02 -11.30 -1.95
C THR A 156 -16.43 -12.65 -2.35
N LYS A 157 -16.53 -13.70 -1.50
CA LYS A 157 -15.88 -14.99 -1.71
C LYS A 157 -16.13 -15.62 -3.08
N LYS A 158 -17.36 -15.53 -3.60
CA LYS A 158 -17.71 -16.07 -4.92
C LYS A 158 -17.08 -15.33 -6.10
N TYR A 159 -16.55 -14.12 -5.84
CA TYR A 159 -15.87 -13.28 -6.83
C TYR A 159 -14.34 -13.28 -6.63
N THR A 160 -13.87 -13.81 -5.51
CA THR A 160 -12.44 -14.03 -5.28
C THR A 160 -12.00 -15.24 -6.09
N PRO A 161 -11.01 -15.09 -7.00
CA PRO A 161 -10.50 -16.22 -7.77
C PRO A 161 -10.03 -17.37 -6.88
N GLN A 162 -10.37 -18.62 -7.27
CA GLN A 162 -10.09 -19.82 -6.47
C GLN A 162 -8.59 -19.96 -6.17
N ARG A 163 -7.70 -19.57 -7.09
CA ARG A 163 -6.24 -19.58 -6.89
C ARG A 163 -5.78 -18.85 -5.64
N TYR A 164 -6.42 -17.70 -5.31
CA TYR A 164 -6.07 -16.95 -4.10
C TYR A 164 -6.60 -17.63 -2.83
N LEU A 165 -7.74 -18.28 -2.90
CA LEU A 165 -8.26 -19.07 -1.77
C LEU A 165 -7.38 -20.31 -1.54
N ASP A 166 -6.88 -20.95 -2.60
CA ASP A 166 -5.96 -22.08 -2.51
C ASP A 166 -4.60 -21.64 -1.95
N GLU A 167 -4.10 -20.47 -2.36
CA GLU A 167 -2.86 -19.89 -1.80
C GLU A 167 -3.02 -19.54 -0.33
N MET A 168 -4.17 -18.95 0.08
CA MET A 168 -4.47 -18.70 1.49
C MET A 168 -4.52 -19.97 2.30
N GLN A 169 -5.15 -21.03 1.78
CA GLN A 169 -5.17 -22.33 2.46
C GLN A 169 -3.76 -22.90 2.61
N GLY A 170 -2.95 -22.83 1.54
CA GLY A 170 -1.54 -23.22 1.61
C GLY A 170 -0.76 -22.42 2.65
N PHE A 171 -0.97 -21.09 2.71
CA PHE A 171 -0.34 -20.23 3.71
C PHE A 171 -0.77 -20.62 5.14
N ALA A 172 -2.07 -20.84 5.36
CA ALA A 172 -2.60 -21.28 6.66
C ALA A 172 -1.91 -22.58 7.11
N ASP A 173 -1.85 -23.57 6.24
CA ASP A 173 -1.24 -24.87 6.53
C ASP A 173 0.28 -24.74 6.75
N GLY A 174 0.96 -23.92 5.94
CA GLY A 174 2.41 -23.70 6.04
C GLY A 174 2.83 -22.91 7.28
N ALA A 175 2.05 -21.89 7.65
CA ALA A 175 2.32 -21.05 8.82
C ALA A 175 1.76 -21.63 10.12
N GLY A 176 0.75 -22.49 10.06
CA GLY A 176 0.03 -22.97 11.23
C GLY A 176 -0.87 -21.90 11.85
N VAL A 177 -1.60 -21.16 11.00
CA VAL A 177 -2.61 -20.16 11.40
C VAL A 177 -3.99 -20.56 10.85
N GLU A 178 -5.04 -19.99 11.40
CA GLU A 178 -6.40 -20.30 10.97
C GLU A 178 -6.77 -19.63 9.65
N MET A 179 -7.30 -20.40 8.70
CA MET A 179 -7.77 -19.88 7.40
C MET A 179 -8.82 -18.77 7.54
N ASN A 180 -9.67 -18.86 8.58
CA ASN A 180 -10.68 -17.82 8.82
C ASN A 180 -10.05 -16.45 9.14
N ASP A 181 -8.97 -16.42 9.91
CA ASP A 181 -8.29 -15.17 10.28
C ASP A 181 -7.60 -14.56 9.05
N LEU A 182 -7.04 -15.39 8.17
CA LEU A 182 -6.51 -14.93 6.88
C LEU A 182 -7.58 -14.33 5.98
N LEU A 183 -8.76 -14.94 5.91
CA LEU A 183 -9.88 -14.40 5.14
C LEU A 183 -10.31 -13.02 5.67
N LEU A 184 -10.38 -12.85 6.99
CA LEU A 184 -10.72 -11.58 7.61
C LEU A 184 -9.63 -10.53 7.37
N LEU A 185 -8.36 -10.88 7.49
CA LEU A 185 -7.23 -10.01 7.21
C LEU A 185 -7.25 -9.51 5.75
N ASN A 186 -7.46 -10.40 4.80
CA ASN A 186 -7.51 -10.03 3.37
C ASN A 186 -8.79 -9.28 2.96
N ALA A 187 -9.86 -9.36 3.74
CA ALA A 187 -11.08 -8.57 3.54
C ALA A 187 -11.03 -7.20 4.24
N PHE A 188 -10.07 -6.98 5.13
CA PHE A 188 -9.98 -5.78 5.95
C PHE A 188 -9.92 -4.48 5.15
N PRO A 189 -9.14 -4.35 4.04
CA PRO A 189 -9.08 -3.12 3.26
C PRO A 189 -10.42 -2.74 2.61
N GLU A 190 -11.33 -3.69 2.44
CA GLU A 190 -12.69 -3.42 1.94
C GLU A 190 -13.54 -2.61 2.92
N LEU A 191 -13.23 -2.64 4.20
CA LEU A 191 -13.99 -1.95 5.24
C LEU A 191 -13.30 -0.70 5.76
N ILE A 192 -11.97 -0.72 5.87
CA ILE A 192 -11.21 0.35 6.50
C ILE A 192 -10.32 1.00 5.46
N LYS A 193 -10.38 2.33 5.42
CA LYS A 193 -9.71 3.15 4.44
C LYS A 193 -8.54 3.89 5.10
N ALA A 194 -7.36 3.80 4.47
CA ALA A 194 -6.16 4.53 4.84
C ALA A 194 -5.99 5.80 3.99
N ALA A 195 -5.38 6.85 4.54
CA ALA A 195 -4.89 7.94 3.73
C ALA A 195 -3.62 7.49 2.98
N CYS A 196 -3.39 8.02 1.79
CA CYS A 196 -2.25 7.63 0.97
C CYS A 196 -1.89 8.75 -0.01
N THR A 197 -0.64 8.75 -0.46
CA THR A 197 -0.18 9.61 -1.55
C THR A 197 0.34 8.74 -2.68
N ILE A 198 -0.05 9.07 -3.92
CA ILE A 198 0.44 8.46 -5.15
C ILE A 198 1.03 9.57 -6.01
N VAL A 199 2.26 9.39 -6.49
CA VAL A 199 2.88 10.23 -7.53
C VAL A 199 3.40 9.31 -8.62
N ILE A 200 3.13 9.62 -9.87
CA ILE A 200 3.72 8.96 -11.03
C ILE A 200 4.33 10.06 -11.89
N ALA A 201 5.66 10.03 -11.99
CA ALA A 201 6.44 10.92 -12.83
C ALA A 201 7.08 10.11 -13.96
N SER A 202 7.02 10.61 -15.19
CA SER A 202 7.59 9.95 -16.38
C SER A 202 8.19 10.96 -17.34
N GLY A 203 9.14 10.49 -18.17
CA GLY A 203 9.72 11.31 -19.23
C GLY A 203 10.31 12.62 -18.72
N GLU A 204 9.79 13.76 -19.23
CA GLU A 204 10.31 15.09 -18.89
C GLU A 204 10.06 15.54 -17.44
N ALA A 205 9.17 14.88 -16.72
CA ALA A 205 8.97 15.15 -15.29
C ALA A 205 10.09 14.55 -14.42
N THR A 206 10.90 13.63 -14.95
CA THR A 206 11.95 12.91 -14.23
C THR A 206 13.35 13.34 -14.62
N ALA A 207 14.33 13.19 -13.72
CA ALA A 207 15.74 13.46 -14.01
C ALA A 207 16.34 12.48 -15.05
N THR A 208 15.79 11.26 -15.16
CA THR A 208 16.36 10.17 -15.94
C THR A 208 15.62 9.89 -17.26
N GLY A 209 14.48 10.54 -17.49
CA GLY A 209 13.57 10.21 -18.59
C GLY A 209 12.82 8.89 -18.42
N GLY A 210 13.01 8.19 -17.30
CA GLY A 210 12.34 6.95 -16.93
C GLY A 210 10.97 7.17 -16.30
N VAL A 211 10.54 6.23 -15.46
CA VAL A 211 9.37 6.39 -14.58
C VAL A 211 9.81 6.28 -13.13
N SER A 212 9.35 7.22 -12.31
CA SER A 212 9.44 7.15 -10.85
C SER A 212 8.03 7.21 -10.26
N GLN A 213 7.59 6.13 -9.60
CA GLN A 213 6.28 6.04 -8.99
C GLN A 213 6.39 5.92 -7.48
N LEU A 214 5.78 6.85 -6.76
CA LEU A 214 5.68 6.84 -5.30
C LEU A 214 4.36 6.25 -4.85
N ARG A 215 4.44 5.39 -3.87
CA ARG A 215 3.35 4.92 -3.02
C ARG A 215 3.66 5.26 -1.56
N ALA A 216 2.86 6.08 -0.92
CA ALA A 216 2.96 6.36 0.50
C ALA A 216 1.67 5.93 1.22
N LEU A 217 1.77 5.04 2.22
CA LEU A 217 0.66 4.54 3.01
C LEU A 217 0.63 5.22 4.37
N ASP A 218 -0.43 5.98 4.62
CA ASP A 218 -0.71 6.62 5.90
C ASP A 218 -1.86 5.86 6.60
N PHE A 219 -1.52 5.04 7.59
CA PHE A 219 -2.49 4.21 8.29
C PHE A 219 -2.41 4.35 9.82
N GLY A 220 -1.54 5.22 10.31
CA GLY A 220 -1.25 5.41 11.73
C GLY A 220 -0.31 4.34 12.30
N LEU A 221 0.44 4.72 13.31
CA LEU A 221 1.46 3.89 13.94
C LEU A 221 1.01 3.33 15.31
N ASP A 222 -0.25 3.56 15.69
CA ASP A 222 -0.83 3.03 16.91
C ASP A 222 -1.20 1.54 16.77
N LEU A 223 -1.46 1.09 15.53
CA LEU A 223 -1.73 -0.31 15.23
C LEU A 223 -0.45 -1.15 15.20
N VAL A 224 -0.52 -2.38 15.70
CA VAL A 224 0.61 -3.32 15.78
C VAL A 224 1.22 -3.69 14.41
N VAL A 225 0.50 -3.46 13.33
CA VAL A 225 0.88 -3.82 11.95
C VAL A 225 2.26 -3.30 11.52
N TRP A 226 2.71 -2.16 12.06
CA TRP A 226 4.02 -1.58 11.74
C TRP A 226 5.20 -2.48 12.18
N LYS A 227 4.98 -3.40 13.11
CA LYS A 227 6.01 -4.34 13.60
C LYS A 227 6.31 -5.49 12.64
N TYR A 228 5.45 -5.70 11.65
CA TYR A 228 5.48 -6.87 10.77
C TYR A 228 5.55 -6.50 9.27
N PRO A 229 6.51 -5.64 8.85
CA PRO A 229 6.69 -5.34 7.45
C PRO A 229 7.25 -6.55 6.71
N VAL A 230 6.77 -6.82 5.51
CA VAL A 230 7.23 -7.93 4.65
C VAL A 230 7.31 -7.46 3.21
N VAL A 231 8.35 -7.90 2.49
CA VAL A 231 8.38 -7.85 1.04
C VAL A 231 8.30 -9.29 0.52
N VAL A 232 7.34 -9.56 -0.35
CA VAL A 232 7.16 -10.87 -0.98
C VAL A 232 7.41 -10.76 -2.47
N ALA A 233 8.29 -11.61 -3.00
CA ALA A 233 8.53 -11.76 -4.41
C ALA A 233 8.01 -13.11 -4.89
N TYR A 234 7.23 -13.07 -5.95
CA TYR A 234 6.66 -14.23 -6.63
C TYR A 234 7.41 -14.42 -7.94
N THR A 235 7.98 -15.59 -8.17
CA THR A 235 8.75 -15.90 -9.38
C THR A 235 8.41 -17.28 -9.90
N GLY A 236 8.59 -17.49 -11.18
CA GLY A 236 8.24 -18.74 -11.86
C GLY A 236 6.91 -18.65 -12.61
N SER A 237 6.94 -18.97 -13.90
CA SER A 237 5.73 -19.02 -14.70
C SER A 237 4.89 -20.24 -14.36
N ASN A 238 3.66 -20.06 -13.96
CA ASN A 238 2.67 -21.13 -13.90
C ASN A 238 2.00 -21.25 -15.29
N ALA A 239 2.27 -22.33 -16.00
CA ALA A 239 1.67 -22.58 -17.32
C ALA A 239 0.12 -22.73 -17.27
N GLU A 240 -0.44 -23.00 -16.10
CA GLU A 240 -1.89 -23.11 -15.90
C GLU A 240 -2.58 -21.74 -15.74
N ASP A 241 -1.84 -20.68 -15.39
CA ASP A 241 -2.37 -19.35 -15.10
C ASP A 241 -1.98 -18.29 -16.16
N HIS A 242 -2.22 -18.55 -17.43
CA HIS A 242 -2.16 -17.54 -18.51
C HIS A 242 -0.86 -16.70 -18.62
N GLY A 243 0.27 -17.21 -18.10
CA GLY A 243 1.56 -16.53 -18.22
C GLY A 243 1.80 -15.46 -17.17
N THR A 244 1.81 -15.85 -15.90
CA THR A 244 2.22 -14.96 -14.81
C THR A 244 3.61 -14.37 -15.04
N VAL A 245 3.79 -13.09 -14.66
CA VAL A 245 5.09 -12.44 -14.62
C VAL A 245 5.61 -12.41 -13.19
N ASP A 246 6.94 -12.41 -13.03
CA ASP A 246 7.55 -12.22 -11.71
C ASP A 246 7.18 -10.85 -11.16
N PHE A 247 6.73 -10.79 -9.91
CA PHE A 247 6.36 -9.53 -9.27
C PHE A 247 6.74 -9.48 -7.79
N VAL A 248 6.75 -8.27 -7.23
CA VAL A 248 7.03 -7.99 -5.82
C VAL A 248 5.83 -7.27 -5.21
N SER A 249 5.48 -7.63 -3.98
CA SER A 249 4.48 -6.94 -3.17
C SER A 249 5.08 -6.52 -1.83
N VAL A 250 4.86 -5.26 -1.44
CA VAL A 250 5.16 -4.75 -0.08
C VAL A 250 3.90 -4.96 0.75
N THR A 251 3.98 -5.77 1.79
CA THR A 251 2.81 -6.36 2.42
C THR A 251 3.05 -6.70 3.90
N PHE A 252 2.19 -7.53 4.46
CA PHE A 252 2.23 -8.04 5.84
C PHE A 252 2.04 -9.56 5.83
N PRO A 253 2.49 -10.30 6.88
CA PRO A 253 2.36 -11.75 6.93
C PRO A 253 0.90 -12.20 6.80
N GLY A 254 0.58 -13.00 5.78
CA GLY A 254 -0.77 -13.51 5.54
C GLY A 254 -1.70 -12.57 4.76
N PHE A 255 -1.28 -11.34 4.45
CA PHE A 255 -1.99 -10.50 3.49
C PHE A 255 -1.53 -10.84 2.07
N LEU A 256 -2.32 -11.62 1.36
CA LEU A 256 -1.99 -12.21 0.05
C LEU A 256 -2.55 -11.41 -1.15
N GLY A 257 -3.46 -10.47 -0.93
CA GLY A 257 -3.75 -9.41 -1.87
C GLY A 257 -2.55 -8.47 -2.03
N SER A 258 -2.66 -7.46 -2.89
CA SER A 258 -1.66 -6.41 -3.00
C SER A 258 -2.30 -5.03 -2.87
N ILE A 259 -1.60 -4.11 -2.22
CA ILE A 259 -1.94 -2.68 -2.18
C ILE A 259 -0.73 -1.83 -2.61
N THR A 260 0.43 -2.47 -2.77
CA THR A 260 1.71 -1.87 -3.13
C THR A 260 2.53 -2.94 -3.84
N GLY A 261 2.67 -2.87 -5.15
CA GLY A 261 3.36 -3.92 -5.90
C GLY A 261 3.92 -3.45 -7.24
N MET A 262 4.91 -4.17 -7.74
CA MET A 262 5.47 -3.96 -9.06
C MET A 262 6.00 -5.25 -9.69
N ASN A 263 6.04 -5.29 -11.01
CA ASN A 263 6.83 -6.24 -11.78
C ASN A 263 7.94 -5.49 -12.55
N ARG A 264 8.63 -6.15 -13.47
CA ARG A 264 9.70 -5.49 -14.24
C ARG A 264 9.24 -4.38 -15.18
N ASN A 265 7.94 -4.28 -15.43
CA ASN A 265 7.40 -3.40 -16.46
C ASN A 265 6.46 -2.33 -15.91
N ILE A 266 5.67 -2.65 -14.88
CA ILE A 266 4.67 -1.76 -14.30
C ILE A 266 4.67 -1.86 -12.78
N GLY A 267 4.30 -0.74 -12.14
CA GLY A 267 3.97 -0.68 -10.72
C GLY A 267 2.51 -0.32 -10.52
N ILE A 268 1.91 -0.81 -9.45
CA ILE A 268 0.57 -0.43 -9.03
C ILE A 268 0.51 -0.15 -7.54
N CYS A 269 -0.33 0.79 -7.18
CA CYS A 269 -0.64 1.10 -5.79
C CYS A 269 -2.05 1.67 -5.68
N GLU A 270 -2.55 1.75 -4.44
CA GLU A 270 -3.88 2.27 -4.19
C GLU A 270 -3.86 3.45 -3.22
N LYS A 271 -4.93 4.23 -3.24
CA LYS A 271 -5.29 5.21 -2.22
C LYS A 271 -6.78 5.07 -1.95
N ALA A 272 -7.13 4.89 -0.70
CA ALA A 272 -8.54 4.82 -0.33
C ALA A 272 -9.26 6.14 -0.64
N TRP A 273 -10.53 6.03 -1.04
CA TRP A 273 -11.39 7.16 -1.31
C TRP A 273 -12.45 7.30 -0.20
N PHE A 274 -12.56 8.51 0.37
CA PHE A 274 -13.39 8.80 1.54
C PHE A 274 -14.72 9.49 1.21
N MET A 275 -15.24 9.32 0.00
CA MET A 275 -16.55 9.89 -0.36
C MET A 275 -17.72 9.19 0.34
N ASP A 276 -18.89 9.84 0.27
CA ASP A 276 -20.14 9.25 0.71
C ASP A 276 -20.28 7.85 0.12
N PRO A 277 -20.01 6.81 0.89
CA PRO A 277 -19.88 5.44 0.39
C PRO A 277 -21.21 4.86 -0.07
N ALA A 278 -22.29 5.61 0.11
CA ALA A 278 -23.61 5.04 0.01
C ALA A 278 -24.12 4.88 -1.41
N LYS A 279 -23.53 5.55 -2.41
CA LYS A 279 -24.19 5.56 -3.73
C LYS A 279 -23.69 4.50 -4.68
N ASN A 280 -22.40 4.17 -4.66
CA ASN A 280 -21.80 3.32 -5.70
C ASN A 280 -20.93 2.18 -5.19
N ASP A 281 -20.77 1.98 -3.89
CA ASP A 281 -20.04 0.83 -3.35
C ASP A 281 -20.91 -0.43 -3.33
N SER A 282 -20.32 -1.57 -3.63
CA SER A 282 -20.97 -2.88 -3.61
C SER A 282 -20.01 -3.94 -3.03
N ARG A 283 -20.56 -4.87 -2.27
CA ARG A 283 -19.81 -6.06 -1.82
C ARG A 283 -19.95 -7.25 -2.78
N PHE A 284 -20.65 -7.07 -3.90
CA PHE A 284 -20.84 -8.12 -4.91
C PHE A 284 -19.82 -8.01 -6.05
N GLY A 285 -18.52 -7.98 -5.69
CA GLY A 285 -17.39 -7.87 -6.59
C GLY A 285 -16.15 -8.52 -6.02
N GLN A 286 -15.09 -8.50 -6.81
CA GLN A 286 -13.77 -8.94 -6.38
C GLN A 286 -13.18 -7.90 -5.42
N PRO A 287 -12.67 -8.29 -4.23
CA PRO A 287 -11.95 -7.37 -3.36
C PRO A 287 -10.80 -6.69 -4.11
N PHE A 288 -10.72 -5.37 -4.01
CA PHE A 288 -9.76 -4.59 -4.79
C PHE A 288 -8.28 -5.00 -4.58
N PRO A 289 -7.84 -5.53 -3.41
CA PRO A 289 -6.46 -5.97 -3.28
C PRO A 289 -6.10 -7.13 -4.24
N PHE A 290 -7.07 -7.96 -4.62
CA PHE A 290 -6.84 -9.01 -5.61
C PHE A 290 -6.85 -8.47 -7.04
N THR A 291 -7.68 -7.47 -7.35
CA THR A 291 -7.62 -6.76 -8.64
C THR A 291 -6.26 -6.08 -8.82
N ILE A 292 -5.73 -5.43 -7.78
CA ILE A 292 -4.40 -4.82 -7.79
C ILE A 292 -3.31 -5.88 -7.99
N ARG A 293 -3.40 -7.01 -7.29
CA ARG A 293 -2.46 -8.11 -7.47
C ARG A 293 -2.49 -8.65 -8.89
N GLU A 294 -3.66 -8.84 -9.48
CA GLU A 294 -3.80 -9.31 -10.87
C GLU A 294 -3.10 -8.40 -11.86
N VAL A 295 -3.12 -7.09 -11.64
CA VAL A 295 -2.42 -6.14 -12.53
C VAL A 295 -0.92 -6.43 -12.58
N VAL A 296 -0.25 -6.60 -11.45
CA VAL A 296 1.19 -6.89 -11.44
C VAL A 296 1.54 -8.34 -11.74
N GLU A 297 0.61 -9.25 -11.54
CA GLU A 297 0.78 -10.69 -11.76
C GLU A 297 0.62 -11.09 -13.24
N PHE A 298 -0.21 -10.36 -14.02
CA PHE A 298 -0.59 -10.79 -15.37
C PHE A 298 -0.29 -9.77 -16.48
N PHE A 299 -0.05 -8.50 -16.15
CA PHE A 299 0.08 -7.45 -17.16
C PHE A 299 1.46 -6.80 -17.15
N SER A 300 1.85 -6.25 -18.30
CA SER A 300 3.16 -5.67 -18.52
C SER A 300 3.12 -4.27 -19.16
N THR A 301 1.91 -3.72 -19.33
CA THR A 301 1.72 -2.35 -19.82
C THR A 301 0.69 -1.62 -18.96
N VAL A 302 0.79 -0.29 -18.92
CA VAL A 302 -0.16 0.56 -18.19
C VAL A 302 -1.56 0.36 -18.75
N GLU A 303 -1.72 0.36 -20.06
CA GLU A 303 -3.02 0.27 -20.74
C GLU A 303 -3.73 -1.06 -20.47
N ASP A 304 -2.98 -2.18 -20.48
CA ASP A 304 -3.55 -3.50 -20.18
C ASP A 304 -4.00 -3.57 -18.71
N GLY A 305 -3.19 -3.00 -17.80
CA GLY A 305 -3.55 -2.91 -16.38
C GLY A 305 -4.77 -2.01 -16.15
N VAL A 306 -4.84 -0.87 -16.80
CA VAL A 306 -6.00 0.05 -16.78
C VAL A 306 -7.24 -0.65 -17.31
N GLN A 307 -7.13 -1.34 -18.45
CA GLN A 307 -8.26 -2.07 -19.03
C GLN A 307 -8.74 -3.19 -18.13
N HIS A 308 -7.83 -3.94 -17.49
CA HIS A 308 -8.20 -4.96 -16.51
C HIS A 308 -8.99 -4.39 -15.33
N VAL A 309 -8.55 -3.25 -14.77
CA VAL A 309 -9.30 -2.58 -13.71
C VAL A 309 -10.69 -2.15 -14.18
N LYS A 310 -10.82 -1.62 -15.41
CA LYS A 310 -12.10 -1.22 -16.00
C LYS A 310 -13.06 -2.40 -16.15
N ASP A 311 -12.56 -3.55 -16.59
CA ASP A 311 -13.35 -4.76 -16.85
C ASP A 311 -13.67 -5.54 -15.57
N SER A 312 -12.91 -5.31 -14.49
CA SER A 312 -13.09 -5.98 -13.21
C SER A 312 -14.44 -5.63 -12.58
N ARG A 313 -15.04 -6.61 -11.92
CA ARG A 313 -16.21 -6.37 -11.08
C ARG A 313 -15.78 -5.82 -9.72
N ARG A 314 -15.65 -4.51 -9.66
CA ARG A 314 -15.13 -3.78 -8.50
C ARG A 314 -16.09 -3.78 -7.32
N THR A 315 -15.60 -3.43 -6.14
CA THR A 315 -16.33 -3.38 -4.87
C THR A 315 -16.48 -1.96 -4.35
N CYS A 316 -15.42 -1.41 -3.79
CA CYS A 316 -15.44 -0.12 -3.10
C CYS A 316 -14.74 0.98 -3.92
N SER A 317 -14.93 2.21 -3.46
CA SER A 317 -14.29 3.37 -4.06
C SER A 317 -12.83 3.47 -3.64
N THR A 318 -11.92 3.55 -4.63
CA THR A 318 -10.47 3.67 -4.40
C THR A 318 -9.79 4.33 -5.60
N PHE A 319 -8.67 5.00 -5.35
CA PHE A 319 -7.72 5.36 -6.40
C PHE A 319 -6.74 4.22 -6.62
N MET A 320 -6.39 3.96 -7.88
CA MET A 320 -5.36 3.00 -8.27
C MET A 320 -4.40 3.70 -9.23
N GLY A 321 -3.11 3.81 -8.87
CA GLY A 321 -2.07 4.38 -9.71
C GLY A 321 -1.29 3.28 -10.40
N ILE A 322 -1.20 3.32 -11.73
CA ILE A 322 -0.45 2.38 -12.56
C ILE A 322 0.58 3.15 -13.36
N GLY A 323 1.87 2.87 -13.18
CA GLY A 323 2.97 3.53 -13.89
C GLY A 323 3.99 2.52 -14.39
N GLY A 324 4.66 2.86 -15.49
CA GLY A 324 5.69 2.01 -16.10
C GLY A 324 5.65 2.01 -17.62
N ARG A 325 5.77 0.84 -18.24
CA ARG A 325 5.68 0.69 -19.71
C ARG A 325 4.29 1.08 -20.22
N SER A 326 4.27 1.95 -21.21
CA SER A 326 3.06 2.44 -21.86
C SER A 326 3.17 2.30 -23.37
N THR A 327 2.11 1.81 -24.00
CA THR A 327 2.00 1.69 -25.46
C THR A 327 1.44 2.95 -26.09
N SER A 328 0.80 3.82 -25.31
CA SER A 328 0.20 5.08 -25.76
C SER A 328 1.18 6.26 -25.70
N SER A 329 2.24 6.14 -24.92
CA SER A 329 3.24 7.20 -24.75
C SER A 329 4.32 7.13 -25.83
N ASN A 330 4.74 8.30 -26.35
CA ASN A 330 5.77 8.42 -27.39
C ASN A 330 7.14 7.87 -26.99
N ASN A 331 7.47 7.88 -25.70
CA ASN A 331 8.72 7.34 -25.18
C ASN A 331 8.57 5.92 -24.60
N GLY A 332 7.40 5.28 -24.74
CA GLY A 332 7.13 3.94 -24.25
C GLY A 332 6.94 3.83 -22.72
N LEU A 333 6.84 4.96 -22.03
CA LEU A 333 6.71 5.05 -20.58
C LEU A 333 5.62 6.05 -20.18
N GLY A 334 4.89 5.78 -19.11
CA GLY A 334 3.81 6.66 -18.66
C GLY A 334 3.14 6.16 -17.40
N GLY A 335 2.02 6.79 -17.05
CA GLY A 335 1.20 6.33 -15.94
C GLY A 335 -0.12 7.05 -15.87
N GLU A 336 -1.06 6.39 -15.22
CA GLU A 336 -2.42 6.87 -14.99
C GLU A 336 -2.86 6.57 -13.56
N ILE A 337 -3.75 7.41 -13.03
CA ILE A 337 -4.44 7.14 -11.78
C ILE A 337 -5.93 7.01 -12.10
N LEU A 338 -6.51 5.92 -11.61
CA LEU A 338 -7.92 5.61 -11.79
C LEU A 338 -8.65 5.88 -10.48
N LEU A 339 -9.68 6.73 -10.47
CA LEU A 339 -10.68 6.73 -9.41
C LEU A 339 -11.76 5.74 -9.79
N THR A 340 -11.92 4.70 -9.00
CA THR A 340 -12.90 3.64 -9.25
C THR A 340 -13.96 3.59 -8.17
N ASP A 341 -15.17 3.23 -8.56
CA ASP A 341 -16.21 2.69 -7.68
C ASP A 341 -16.77 1.40 -8.32
N HIS A 342 -17.81 0.83 -7.76
CA HIS A 342 -18.43 -0.39 -8.32
C HIS A 342 -18.92 -0.21 -9.77
N VAL A 343 -19.33 0.99 -10.16
CA VAL A 343 -19.96 1.28 -11.46
C VAL A 343 -19.04 2.04 -12.39
N ASN A 344 -18.34 3.05 -11.87
CA ASN A 344 -17.60 4.03 -12.66
C ASN A 344 -16.09 3.87 -12.54
N VAL A 345 -15.39 4.35 -13.56
CA VAL A 345 -13.94 4.61 -13.56
C VAL A 345 -13.71 5.99 -14.14
N THR A 346 -12.98 6.83 -13.41
CA THR A 346 -12.52 8.14 -13.88
C THR A 346 -11.00 8.09 -14.00
N GLU A 347 -10.49 8.49 -15.16
CA GLU A 347 -9.06 8.45 -15.46
C GLU A 347 -8.42 9.82 -15.22
N TYR A 348 -7.33 9.83 -14.47
CA TYR A 348 -6.47 10.98 -14.23
C TYR A 348 -5.16 10.74 -14.98
N THR A 349 -4.85 11.65 -15.89
CA THR A 349 -3.64 11.60 -16.72
C THR A 349 -2.82 12.87 -16.52
N ASP A 350 -1.66 12.94 -17.15
CA ASP A 350 -0.79 14.11 -17.18
C ASP A 350 -1.36 15.31 -17.98
N THR A 351 -2.51 15.12 -18.60
CA THR A 351 -3.21 16.17 -19.38
C THR A 351 -4.58 16.52 -18.83
N ASN A 352 -5.10 15.75 -17.89
CA ASN A 352 -6.41 16.02 -17.27
C ASN A 352 -6.39 15.74 -15.78
N TYR A 353 -7.23 16.47 -15.07
CA TYR A 353 -7.56 16.26 -13.68
C TYR A 353 -9.05 16.51 -13.46
N HIS A 354 -9.65 15.76 -12.56
CA HIS A 354 -11.06 15.89 -12.23
C HIS A 354 -11.25 16.15 -10.74
N ASP A 355 -11.82 17.29 -10.39
CA ASP A 355 -12.26 17.53 -9.02
C ASP A 355 -13.38 16.56 -8.65
N VAL A 356 -13.21 15.89 -7.52
CA VAL A 356 -14.18 14.91 -7.02
C VAL A 356 -15.21 15.54 -6.08
N PHE A 357 -14.92 16.73 -5.55
CA PHE A 357 -15.86 17.52 -4.75
C PHE A 357 -16.36 18.74 -5.54
N PRO A 358 -17.56 19.26 -5.20
CA PRO A 358 -18.04 20.52 -5.76
C PRO A 358 -17.05 21.68 -5.50
N GLU A 359 -16.98 22.62 -6.43
CA GLU A 359 -16.09 23.80 -6.39
C GLU A 359 -16.18 24.59 -5.07
N ASN A 360 -17.34 24.62 -4.41
CA ASN A 360 -17.50 25.28 -3.12
C ASN A 360 -16.72 24.61 -1.97
N GLN A 361 -16.29 23.37 -2.12
CA GLN A 361 -15.48 22.64 -1.13
C GLN A 361 -13.98 22.76 -1.41
N THR A 362 -13.61 23.16 -2.62
CA THR A 362 -12.20 23.41 -3.03
C THR A 362 -11.81 24.87 -2.96
N LYS A 363 -12.75 25.76 -2.57
CA LYS A 363 -12.48 27.19 -2.50
C LYS A 363 -11.38 27.54 -1.51
N GLY A 364 -10.31 28.16 -2.01
CA GLY A 364 -9.14 28.54 -1.23
C GLY A 364 -8.04 27.49 -1.14
N THR A 365 -8.21 26.36 -1.82
CA THR A 365 -7.13 25.38 -2.07
C THR A 365 -6.43 25.71 -3.39
N PRO A 366 -5.17 25.28 -3.59
CA PRO A 366 -4.48 25.46 -4.87
C PRO A 366 -5.16 24.69 -5.99
N GLU A 367 -5.02 25.17 -7.21
CA GLU A 367 -5.35 24.36 -8.38
C GLU A 367 -4.38 23.17 -8.48
N HIS A 368 -4.90 22.03 -8.91
CA HIS A 368 -4.07 20.87 -9.18
C HIS A 368 -3.09 21.16 -10.33
N LEU A 369 -1.83 20.79 -10.13
CA LEU A 369 -0.80 20.98 -11.13
C LEU A 369 -0.95 19.91 -12.23
N VAL A 370 -1.25 20.34 -13.46
CA VAL A 370 -1.29 19.50 -14.65
C VAL A 370 -0.05 19.79 -15.49
N ARG A 371 0.85 18.82 -15.62
CA ARG A 371 2.07 18.92 -16.40
C ARG A 371 2.38 17.60 -17.12
N PRO A 372 2.96 17.67 -18.34
CA PRO A 372 3.33 16.45 -19.06
C PRO A 372 4.18 15.49 -18.23
N GLY A 373 3.83 14.22 -18.27
CA GLY A 373 4.53 13.17 -17.54
C GLY A 373 4.30 13.16 -16.02
N LEU A 374 3.42 14.00 -15.46
CA LEU A 374 3.16 14.05 -14.01
C LEU A 374 1.68 13.84 -13.71
N VAL A 375 1.37 12.81 -12.94
CA VAL A 375 0.04 12.59 -12.36
C VAL A 375 0.16 12.21 -10.90
N TYR A 376 -0.63 12.82 -10.01
CA TYR A 376 -0.55 12.56 -8.58
C TYR A 376 -1.88 12.79 -7.86
N VAL A 377 -2.04 12.12 -6.71
CA VAL A 377 -3.08 12.36 -5.72
C VAL A 377 -2.47 12.30 -4.33
N ASP A 378 -2.71 13.32 -3.52
CA ASP A 378 -2.20 13.39 -2.15
C ASP A 378 -3.15 12.77 -1.13
N LYS A 379 -2.76 12.75 0.15
CA LYS A 379 -3.49 12.11 1.25
C LYS A 379 -4.73 12.87 1.74
N THR A 380 -5.01 14.05 1.23
CA THR A 380 -6.14 14.87 1.69
C THR A 380 -7.49 14.32 1.22
N LEU A 381 -8.59 14.81 1.82
CA LEU A 381 -9.94 14.41 1.44
C LEU A 381 -10.27 14.77 0.00
N GLN A 382 -9.84 15.96 -0.43
CA GLN A 382 -9.87 16.36 -1.83
C GLN A 382 -8.45 16.17 -2.39
N PRO A 383 -8.18 15.04 -3.06
CA PRO A 383 -6.83 14.73 -3.52
C PRO A 383 -6.25 15.82 -4.41
N SER A 384 -4.94 16.07 -4.24
CA SER A 384 -4.20 17.08 -5.00
C SER A 384 -4.59 18.54 -4.74
N HIS A 385 -5.22 18.80 -3.61
CA HIS A 385 -5.46 20.16 -3.12
C HIS A 385 -4.65 20.49 -1.86
N ASP A 386 -3.62 19.71 -1.56
CA ASP A 386 -2.64 20.01 -0.51
C ASP A 386 -1.58 20.98 -1.02
N ASN A 387 -1.45 22.13 -0.35
CA ASN A 387 -0.50 23.19 -0.73
C ASN A 387 0.95 22.69 -0.79
N CYS A 388 1.35 21.89 0.21
CA CYS A 388 2.71 21.38 0.30
C CYS A 388 3.02 20.43 -0.86
N THR A 389 2.19 19.41 -1.08
CA THR A 389 2.40 18.45 -2.15
C THR A 389 2.40 19.14 -3.52
N ASN A 390 1.48 20.08 -3.73
CA ASN A 390 1.40 20.82 -5.00
C ASN A 390 2.68 21.64 -5.27
N ALA A 391 3.18 22.36 -4.25
CA ALA A 391 4.43 23.12 -4.35
C ALA A 391 5.64 22.22 -4.59
N LEU A 392 5.74 21.09 -3.88
CA LEU A 392 6.83 20.13 -4.05
C LEU A 392 6.85 19.51 -5.44
N MET A 393 5.67 19.23 -6.01
CA MET A 393 5.57 18.72 -7.39
C MET A 393 6.01 19.76 -8.41
N ASP A 394 5.66 21.04 -8.21
CA ASP A 394 6.06 22.14 -9.09
C ASP A 394 7.57 22.43 -9.01
N GLU A 395 8.11 22.52 -7.81
CA GLU A 395 9.54 22.80 -7.57
C GLU A 395 10.45 21.67 -8.04
N SER A 396 9.97 20.41 -7.95
CA SER A 396 10.76 19.21 -8.32
C SER A 396 10.52 18.74 -9.75
N TYR A 397 9.67 19.41 -10.52
CA TYR A 397 9.37 19.02 -11.89
C TYR A 397 10.64 18.98 -12.76
N GLY A 398 10.82 17.90 -13.52
CA GLY A 398 12.03 17.63 -14.31
C GLY A 398 13.18 16.98 -13.52
N GLN A 399 12.99 16.77 -12.21
CA GLN A 399 13.98 16.17 -11.33
C GLN A 399 13.41 15.03 -10.46
N LEU A 400 12.15 14.66 -10.67
CA LEU A 400 11.47 13.64 -9.88
C LEU A 400 12.09 12.26 -10.13
N ASP A 401 12.89 11.81 -9.19
CA ASP A 401 13.45 10.46 -9.10
C ASP A 401 13.25 9.90 -7.68
N ALA A 402 13.69 8.67 -7.43
CA ALA A 402 13.54 8.05 -6.11
C ALA A 402 14.22 8.88 -5.01
N ALA A 403 15.36 9.49 -5.28
CA ALA A 403 16.07 10.28 -4.28
C ALA A 403 15.27 11.54 -3.91
N VAL A 404 14.72 12.26 -4.88
CA VAL A 404 13.87 13.45 -4.65
C VAL A 404 12.58 13.05 -3.94
N LEU A 405 11.91 11.98 -4.39
CA LEU A 405 10.68 11.51 -3.76
C LEU A 405 10.90 11.09 -2.29
N ILE A 406 11.98 10.37 -2.00
CA ILE A 406 12.29 9.84 -0.67
C ILE A 406 12.87 10.92 0.26
N GLN A 407 13.79 11.75 -0.23
CA GLN A 407 14.55 12.66 0.62
C GLN A 407 13.96 14.07 0.69
N ASN A 408 13.09 14.42 -0.25
CA ASN A 408 12.49 15.74 -0.31
C ASN A 408 10.96 15.71 -0.14
N VAL A 409 10.25 14.92 -0.95
CA VAL A 409 8.79 14.94 -0.97
C VAL A 409 8.19 14.28 0.27
N LEU A 410 8.52 13.01 0.54
CA LEU A 410 7.96 12.25 1.65
C LEU A 410 8.10 12.94 3.00
N PRO A 411 9.32 13.39 3.44
CA PRO A 411 9.49 13.95 4.76
C PRO A 411 8.85 15.34 4.90
N GLN A 412 8.82 16.16 3.85
CA GLN A 412 8.18 17.48 3.91
C GLN A 412 6.66 17.38 3.92
N ALA A 413 6.07 16.53 3.08
CA ALA A 413 4.63 16.26 3.06
C ALA A 413 4.15 15.41 4.25
N ARG A 414 5.09 14.77 5.00
CA ARG A 414 4.79 13.84 6.09
C ARG A 414 3.79 12.77 5.68
N THR A 415 4.06 12.10 4.57
CA THR A 415 3.23 11.02 4.04
C THR A 415 4.02 9.71 3.96
N GLY A 416 3.35 8.57 4.13
CA GLY A 416 3.98 7.26 4.21
C GLY A 416 4.46 6.94 5.62
N ASP A 417 3.58 7.07 6.62
CA ASP A 417 3.92 6.75 8.00
C ASP A 417 4.08 5.24 8.22
N LEU A 418 3.18 4.41 7.67
CA LEU A 418 3.21 2.96 7.85
C LEU A 418 4.17 2.25 6.89
N HIS A 419 4.17 2.61 5.63
CA HIS A 419 5.24 2.28 4.68
C HIS A 419 5.22 3.22 3.49
N ALA A 420 6.37 3.35 2.85
CA ALA A 420 6.44 3.97 1.54
C ALA A 420 7.30 3.12 0.60
N ALA A 421 6.92 3.11 -0.68
CA ALA A 421 7.67 2.47 -1.74
C ALA A 421 7.83 3.42 -2.92
N VAL A 422 9.00 3.39 -3.57
CA VAL A 422 9.23 4.04 -4.84
C VAL A 422 9.64 2.99 -5.85
N TYR A 423 9.01 3.02 -7.02
CA TYR A 423 9.34 2.16 -8.15
C TYR A 423 10.06 2.99 -9.20
N GLU A 424 11.19 2.52 -9.67
CA GLU A 424 11.89 3.13 -10.80
C GLU A 424 11.98 2.15 -11.97
N PHE A 425 11.63 2.65 -13.15
CA PHE A 425 11.77 1.96 -14.42
C PHE A 425 12.69 2.79 -15.31
N ALA A 426 13.86 2.24 -15.66
CA ALA A 426 14.83 2.91 -16.50
C ALA A 426 14.24 3.20 -17.89
N ALA A 427 14.61 4.35 -18.47
CA ALA A 427 14.12 4.79 -19.77
C ALA A 427 14.44 3.79 -20.91
N ASP A 428 15.55 3.08 -20.82
CA ASP A 428 15.98 2.05 -21.78
C ASP A 428 15.42 0.66 -21.46
N GLY A 429 14.64 0.52 -20.38
CA GLY A 429 14.08 -0.74 -19.93
C GLY A 429 15.10 -1.72 -19.34
N SER A 430 16.33 -1.28 -19.07
CA SER A 430 17.43 -2.15 -18.59
C SER A 430 17.26 -2.59 -17.15
N THR A 431 16.65 -1.76 -16.29
CA THR A 431 16.52 -2.02 -14.87
C THR A 431 15.17 -1.60 -14.31
N SER A 432 14.71 -2.34 -13.32
CA SER A 432 13.55 -2.01 -12.51
C SER A 432 13.92 -2.17 -11.04
N THR A 433 13.72 -1.12 -10.26
CA THR A 433 14.20 -1.02 -8.89
C THR A 433 13.06 -0.65 -7.96
N ILE A 434 13.03 -1.27 -6.79
CA ILE A 434 12.12 -0.90 -5.70
C ILE A 434 12.91 -0.32 -4.53
N PHE A 435 12.41 0.78 -3.99
CA PHE A 435 12.87 1.36 -2.73
C PHE A 435 11.75 1.19 -1.72
N VAL A 436 12.06 0.68 -0.53
CA VAL A 436 11.06 0.48 0.52
C VAL A 436 11.52 1.12 1.83
N GLY A 437 10.62 1.81 2.49
CA GLY A 437 10.80 2.36 3.82
C GLY A 437 9.71 1.84 4.76
N PHE A 438 10.11 1.50 5.98
CA PHE A 438 9.20 0.99 7.02
C PHE A 438 9.42 1.75 8.33
N PRO A 439 8.37 1.89 9.17
CA PRO A 439 8.48 2.52 10.48
C PRO A 439 9.28 1.63 11.45
N GLY A 440 9.59 2.19 12.59
CA GLY A 440 10.25 1.45 13.65
C GLY A 440 10.54 2.34 14.84
N THR A 441 10.92 1.75 15.96
CA THR A 441 11.40 2.50 17.12
C THR A 441 12.89 2.73 17.02
N ASP A 442 13.34 3.90 17.46
CA ASP A 442 14.74 4.20 17.73
C ASP A 442 14.88 4.25 19.27
N ASP A 443 15.64 3.30 19.83
CA ASP A 443 15.85 3.25 21.28
C ASP A 443 16.65 4.45 21.83
N ALA A 444 17.16 5.29 20.94
CA ALA A 444 17.98 6.45 21.32
C ALA A 444 17.21 7.51 22.14
N ASP A 445 15.89 7.66 21.96
CA ASP A 445 15.07 8.61 22.71
C ASP A 445 14.32 8.00 23.93
N GLY A 446 14.32 6.66 24.04
CA GLY A 446 13.65 5.94 25.12
C GLY A 446 12.13 6.08 25.14
N SER A 447 11.52 6.67 24.10
CA SER A 447 10.08 6.95 24.07
C SER A 447 9.24 5.71 23.78
N GLY A 448 9.82 4.70 23.14
CA GLY A 448 9.11 3.51 22.64
C GLY A 448 8.10 3.80 21.53
N LYS A 449 8.00 5.06 21.06
CA LYS A 449 7.09 5.45 19.99
C LYS A 449 7.68 5.13 18.63
N PRO A 450 6.87 4.58 17.70
CA PRO A 450 7.37 4.32 16.36
C PRO A 450 7.67 5.62 15.60
N ILE A 451 8.80 5.63 14.91
CA ILE A 451 9.20 6.69 13.96
C ILE A 451 8.57 6.33 12.61
N PRO A 452 7.91 7.28 11.93
CA PRO A 452 7.31 7.06 10.61
C PRO A 452 8.33 6.59 9.56
N ALA A 453 7.87 5.81 8.57
CA ALA A 453 8.74 5.30 7.50
C ALA A 453 9.44 6.43 6.73
N TYR A 454 8.76 7.56 6.50
CA TYR A 454 9.35 8.73 5.81
C TYR A 454 10.50 9.41 6.59
N GLN A 455 10.72 9.08 7.86
CA GLN A 455 11.84 9.55 8.68
C GLN A 455 12.92 8.48 8.89
N ARG A 456 12.85 7.36 8.16
CA ARG A 456 13.80 6.27 8.26
C ARG A 456 14.53 6.02 6.94
N SER A 457 15.60 5.25 7.00
CA SER A 457 16.34 4.84 5.81
C SER A 457 15.48 3.95 4.90
N PHE A 458 15.52 4.23 3.61
CA PHE A 458 14.94 3.38 2.58
C PHE A 458 15.96 2.37 2.10
N VAL A 459 15.49 1.21 1.70
CA VAL A 459 16.31 0.14 1.13
C VAL A 459 16.05 0.04 -0.35
N ARG A 460 17.10 0.23 -1.16
CA ARG A 460 17.09 0.03 -2.61
C ARG A 460 17.33 -1.44 -2.92
N MET A 461 16.49 -2.03 -3.76
CA MET A 461 16.63 -3.40 -4.22
C MET A 461 16.34 -3.48 -5.73
N ASP A 462 17.26 -4.09 -6.47
CA ASP A 462 17.05 -4.41 -7.88
C ASP A 462 16.17 -5.67 -8.01
N LEU A 463 15.19 -5.66 -8.92
CA LEU A 463 14.26 -6.77 -9.08
C LEU A 463 14.95 -8.05 -9.56
N ASP A 464 15.96 -7.96 -10.42
CA ASP A 464 16.71 -9.12 -10.89
C ASP A 464 17.52 -9.75 -9.75
N ALA A 465 18.07 -8.92 -8.86
CA ALA A 465 18.73 -9.40 -7.65
C ALA A 465 17.77 -10.11 -6.70
N ILE A 466 16.53 -9.58 -6.55
CA ILE A 466 15.48 -10.22 -5.74
C ILE A 466 15.12 -11.59 -6.32
N PHE A 467 14.72 -11.65 -7.60
CA PHE A 467 14.27 -12.90 -8.22
C PHE A 467 15.40 -13.92 -8.33
N GLY A 468 16.66 -13.46 -8.49
CA GLY A 468 17.85 -14.30 -8.50
C GLY A 468 18.13 -15.02 -7.18
N LEU A 469 17.54 -14.60 -6.05
CA LEU A 469 17.76 -15.26 -4.74
C LEU A 469 17.30 -16.73 -4.73
N LEU A 470 16.24 -17.07 -5.49
CA LEU A 470 15.74 -18.44 -5.58
C LEU A 470 16.61 -19.31 -6.46
N SER A 471 17.17 -18.77 -7.54
CA SER A 471 17.99 -19.51 -8.53
C SER A 471 19.39 -19.88 -8.03
N ASN A 472 19.93 -19.17 -7.05
CA ASN A 472 21.21 -19.45 -6.43
C ASN A 472 21.10 -20.58 -5.40
N LYS A 473 21.17 -21.85 -5.91
CA LYS A 473 21.22 -23.07 -5.08
C LYS A 473 22.55 -23.21 -4.35
#